data_0aaf4dc73345d64980fecfb7fe599fb7
#
_entry.id   0aaf4dc73345d64980fecfb7fe599fb7
#
_cell.length_a   1.000
_cell.length_b   1.000
_cell.length_c   1.000
_cell.angle_alpha   90.00
_cell.angle_beta   90.00
_cell.angle_gamma   90.00
#
_symmetry.space_group_name_H-M   'P 1'
#
loop_
_entity.id
_entity.type
_entity.pdbx_description
1 polymer ?
#
loop_
_entity_poly.entity_id
_entity_poly.type
_entity_poly.pdbx_seq_one_letter_code
_entity_poly.pdbx_strand_id
1 'polypeptide(L)'
;LGEKTSSVKFRLLAAFALSSVMTLVAAVVGVTGFNSTNAAVGQITSRAIPETLAVDALSESSQGVSATLQELALSSTLAAQSETFQRVADRRDELAPQLATLRALSSDAEIATLTAAASELSGMVEGMNGVVERRLSIRNQRRDTTNLARESRVSLASGIEAALDASEEGDIESLLRALLAANQLLIQYNELDIAATDAEIDAIYDRYDDAAGELDINLALLEREASPLVRAQADILIGYGDGPTGVFELRKAELAAIAEAEAFAAEARLAASTLVTHVTAFK
;
A
#
# COMPACT_ATOMS: atom_id res chain seq x y z
N LEU A 1 -60.95 53.61 -66.40
CA LEU A 1 -60.41 52.38 -65.87
C LEU A 1 -59.08 52.03 -66.64
N GLY A 2 -57.99 52.48 -66.11
CA GLY A 2 -56.63 52.22 -66.70
C GLY A 2 -56.00 51.02 -66.04
N GLU A 3 -55.99 49.92 -66.74
CA GLU A 3 -55.10 48.76 -66.39
C GLU A 3 -53.65 49.18 -66.52
N LYS A 4 -53.00 49.28 -65.41
CA LYS A 4 -51.51 49.38 -65.35
C LYS A 4 -50.97 48.00 -65.71
N THR A 5 -50.75 47.74 -67.03
CA THR A 5 -49.90 46.65 -67.45
C THR A 5 -48.49 46.88 -66.94
N SER A 6 -48.15 46.28 -65.79
CA SER A 6 -46.80 46.28 -65.35
C SER A 6 -45.97 45.63 -66.44
N SER A 7 -45.03 46.41 -67.02
CA SER A 7 -44.18 45.98 -68.13
C SER A 7 -43.49 44.67 -67.77
N VAL A 8 -43.50 43.68 -68.68
CA VAL A 8 -42.83 42.39 -68.55
C VAL A 8 -41.37 42.56 -68.09
N LYS A 9 -40.72 43.64 -68.50
CA LYS A 9 -39.39 44.05 -68.06
C LYS A 9 -39.29 44.26 -66.53
N PHE A 10 -40.36 44.90 -65.94
CA PHE A 10 -40.33 45.11 -64.47
C PHE A 10 -40.51 43.81 -63.71
N ARG A 11 -41.35 42.89 -64.18
CA ARG A 11 -41.52 41.56 -63.55
C ARG A 11 -40.30 40.73 -63.68
N LEU A 12 -39.57 40.79 -64.77
CA LEU A 12 -38.25 40.07 -64.96
C LEU A 12 -37.17 40.67 -64.06
N LEU A 13 -37.07 42.00 -63.95
CA LEU A 13 -36.16 42.72 -63.08
C LEU A 13 -36.43 42.43 -61.61
N ALA A 14 -37.69 42.42 -61.21
CA ALA A 14 -38.07 42.09 -59.82
C ALA A 14 -37.78 40.62 -59.46
N ALA A 15 -38.01 39.68 -60.39
CA ALA A 15 -37.65 38.27 -60.21
C ALA A 15 -36.13 38.05 -60.10
N PHE A 16 -35.35 38.77 -60.89
CA PHE A 16 -33.89 38.68 -60.85
C PHE A 16 -33.32 39.31 -59.55
N ALA A 17 -33.88 40.47 -59.13
CA ALA A 17 -33.50 41.09 -57.89
C ALA A 17 -33.85 40.20 -56.68
N LEU A 18 -35.04 39.58 -56.65
CA LEU A 18 -35.43 38.65 -55.60
C LEU A 18 -34.51 37.41 -55.54
N SER A 19 -34.21 36.82 -56.68
CA SER A 19 -33.27 35.70 -56.77
C SER A 19 -31.86 36.06 -56.29
N SER A 20 -31.36 37.24 -56.67
CA SER A 20 -30.05 37.74 -56.21
C SER A 20 -30.03 37.97 -54.69
N VAL A 21 -31.10 38.54 -54.12
CA VAL A 21 -31.21 38.72 -52.68
C VAL A 21 -31.27 37.35 -51.96
N MET A 22 -32.05 36.40 -52.46
CA MET A 22 -32.14 35.07 -51.91
C MET A 22 -30.77 34.35 -51.94
N THR A 23 -30.02 34.48 -53.02
CA THR A 23 -28.68 33.91 -53.15
C THR A 23 -27.71 34.56 -52.16
N LEU A 24 -27.80 35.87 -51.97
CA LEU A 24 -26.96 36.59 -51.03
C LEU A 24 -27.27 36.21 -49.56
N VAL A 25 -28.57 36.09 -49.23
CA VAL A 25 -29.01 35.58 -47.93
C VAL A 25 -28.52 34.14 -47.70
N ALA A 26 -28.67 33.25 -48.69
CA ALA A 26 -28.15 31.87 -48.56
C ALA A 26 -26.64 31.82 -48.40
N ALA A 27 -25.88 32.68 -49.11
CA ALA A 27 -24.45 32.80 -48.94
C ALA A 27 -24.03 33.26 -47.54
N VAL A 28 -24.71 34.28 -46.99
CA VAL A 28 -24.47 34.80 -45.63
C VAL A 28 -24.78 33.73 -44.58
N VAL A 29 -25.94 33.04 -44.69
CA VAL A 29 -26.32 31.94 -43.79
C VAL A 29 -25.31 30.77 -43.91
N GLY A 30 -24.88 30.44 -45.15
CA GLY A 30 -23.88 29.40 -45.35
C GLY A 30 -22.53 29.73 -44.71
N VAL A 31 -22.05 30.96 -44.89
CA VAL A 31 -20.75 31.41 -44.28
C VAL A 31 -20.85 31.48 -42.78
N THR A 32 -21.92 31.99 -42.21
CA THR A 32 -22.13 32.05 -40.75
C THR A 32 -22.28 30.65 -40.13
N GLY A 33 -23.01 29.75 -40.83
CA GLY A 33 -23.15 28.35 -40.42
C GLY A 33 -21.80 27.61 -40.45
N PHE A 34 -21.04 27.82 -41.51
CA PHE A 34 -19.68 27.21 -41.66
C PHE A 34 -18.73 27.72 -40.58
N ASN A 35 -18.71 29.03 -40.32
CA ASN A 35 -17.88 29.62 -39.28
C ASN A 35 -18.26 29.11 -37.88
N SER A 36 -19.55 28.99 -37.59
CA SER A 36 -20.06 28.44 -36.35
C SER A 36 -19.66 26.95 -36.19
N THR A 37 -19.80 26.17 -37.26
CA THR A 37 -19.40 24.76 -37.25
C THR A 37 -17.87 24.62 -37.08
N ASN A 38 -17.11 25.44 -37.77
CA ASN A 38 -15.65 25.42 -37.67
C ASN A 38 -15.14 25.83 -36.27
N ALA A 39 -15.79 26.82 -35.65
CA ALA A 39 -15.56 27.23 -34.27
C ALA A 39 -15.89 26.09 -33.29
N ALA A 40 -17.04 25.43 -33.46
CA ALA A 40 -17.46 24.29 -32.63
C ALA A 40 -16.49 23.09 -32.77
N VAL A 41 -16.10 22.76 -34.00
CA VAL A 41 -15.11 21.71 -34.27
C VAL A 41 -13.76 22.08 -33.65
N GLY A 42 -13.34 23.34 -33.81
CA GLY A 42 -12.12 23.86 -33.17
C GLY A 42 -12.16 23.71 -31.64
N GLN A 43 -13.27 24.06 -31.01
CA GLN A 43 -13.47 23.93 -29.56
C GLN A 43 -13.46 22.47 -29.08
N ILE A 44 -14.09 21.59 -29.83
CA ILE A 44 -14.08 20.16 -29.54
C ILE A 44 -12.66 19.60 -29.64
N THR A 45 -11.96 19.91 -30.73
CA THR A 45 -10.63 19.32 -31.01
C THR A 45 -9.53 19.89 -30.11
N SER A 46 -9.59 21.20 -29.79
CA SER A 46 -8.54 21.87 -29.03
C SER A 46 -8.76 21.84 -27.51
N ARG A 47 -9.98 21.55 -27.05
CA ARG A 47 -10.32 21.58 -25.63
C ARG A 47 -11.01 20.30 -25.15
N ALA A 48 -12.17 19.93 -25.68
CA ALA A 48 -12.96 18.83 -25.16
C ALA A 48 -12.26 17.46 -25.28
N ILE A 49 -11.60 17.20 -26.41
CA ILE A 49 -10.87 15.94 -26.61
C ILE A 49 -9.64 15.83 -25.68
N PRO A 50 -8.72 16.82 -25.61
CA PRO A 50 -7.59 16.78 -24.67
C PRO A 50 -8.03 16.71 -23.20
N GLU A 51 -9.10 17.41 -22.84
CA GLU A 51 -9.67 17.38 -21.48
C GLU A 51 -10.18 15.98 -21.13
N THR A 52 -10.97 15.35 -22.01
CA THR A 52 -11.47 13.99 -21.78
C THR A 52 -10.33 12.96 -21.68
N LEU A 53 -9.32 13.05 -22.55
CA LEU A 53 -8.17 12.16 -22.50
C LEU A 53 -7.36 12.34 -21.22
N ALA A 54 -7.17 13.56 -20.74
CA ALA A 54 -6.46 13.82 -19.48
C ALA A 54 -7.27 13.34 -18.27
N VAL A 55 -8.60 13.48 -18.29
CA VAL A 55 -9.53 12.94 -17.30
C VAL A 55 -9.45 11.41 -17.22
N ASP A 56 -9.53 10.73 -18.38
CA ASP A 56 -9.48 9.28 -18.43
C ASP A 56 -8.09 8.75 -17.98
N ALA A 57 -7.01 9.38 -18.44
CA ALA A 57 -5.65 9.02 -18.02
C ALA A 57 -5.41 9.26 -16.52
N LEU A 58 -5.91 10.37 -15.96
CA LEU A 58 -5.80 10.65 -14.53
C LEU A 58 -6.57 9.61 -13.68
N SER A 59 -7.76 9.23 -14.16
CA SER A 59 -8.57 8.19 -13.52
C SER A 59 -7.86 6.83 -13.54
N GLU A 60 -7.31 6.44 -14.69
CA GLU A 60 -6.56 5.18 -14.86
C GLU A 60 -5.30 5.15 -13.98
N SER A 61 -4.49 6.22 -14.01
CA SER A 61 -3.27 6.31 -13.19
C SER A 61 -3.59 6.28 -11.70
N SER A 62 -4.64 6.98 -11.25
CA SER A 62 -5.09 6.99 -9.86
C SER A 62 -5.52 5.60 -9.37
N GLN A 63 -6.33 4.88 -10.18
CA GLN A 63 -6.72 3.50 -9.87
C GLN A 63 -5.50 2.57 -9.88
N GLY A 64 -4.58 2.76 -10.82
CA GLY A 64 -3.33 2.03 -10.91
C GLY A 64 -2.44 2.22 -9.67
N VAL A 65 -2.31 3.45 -9.15
CA VAL A 65 -1.59 3.72 -7.90
C VAL A 65 -2.24 2.96 -6.74
N SER A 66 -3.56 3.06 -6.59
CA SER A 66 -4.29 2.37 -5.51
C SER A 66 -4.14 0.84 -5.55
N ALA A 67 -4.21 0.24 -6.75
CA ALA A 67 -4.02 -1.20 -6.92
C ALA A 67 -2.59 -1.64 -6.57
N THR A 68 -1.58 -0.88 -7.03
CA THR A 68 -0.17 -1.21 -6.78
C THR A 68 0.21 -0.97 -5.31
N LEU A 69 -0.44 -0.02 -4.60
CA LEU A 69 -0.29 0.12 -3.14
C LEU A 69 -0.75 -1.12 -2.37
N GLN A 70 -1.79 -1.80 -2.84
CA GLN A 70 -2.22 -3.07 -2.23
C GLN A 70 -1.17 -4.17 -2.44
N GLU A 71 -0.54 -4.24 -3.62
CA GLU A 71 0.57 -5.16 -3.87
C GLU A 71 1.77 -4.83 -2.96
N LEU A 72 2.06 -3.54 -2.76
CA LEU A 72 3.11 -3.08 -1.85
C LEU A 72 2.83 -3.53 -0.41
N ALA A 73 1.59 -3.39 0.07
CA ALA A 73 1.18 -3.85 1.40
C ALA A 73 1.38 -5.36 1.59
N LEU A 74 1.26 -6.15 0.54
CA LEU A 74 1.43 -7.61 0.55
C LEU A 74 2.86 -8.07 0.30
N SER A 75 3.81 -7.16 0.07
CA SER A 75 5.20 -7.51 -0.17
C SER A 75 5.79 -8.36 0.96
N SER A 76 6.43 -9.46 0.62
CA SER A 76 6.96 -10.42 1.59
C SER A 76 8.48 -10.33 1.79
N THR A 77 9.17 -9.56 0.95
CA THR A 77 10.63 -9.35 1.01
C THR A 77 10.97 -7.90 0.70
N LEU A 78 12.11 -7.41 1.18
CA LEU A 78 12.61 -6.06 0.87
C LEU A 78 12.85 -5.87 -0.63
N ALA A 79 13.27 -6.90 -1.36
CA ALA A 79 13.44 -6.82 -2.81
C ALA A 79 12.10 -6.62 -3.53
N ALA A 80 11.07 -7.40 -3.19
CA ALA A 80 9.73 -7.25 -3.74
C ALA A 80 9.09 -5.90 -3.37
N GLN A 81 9.32 -5.43 -2.14
CA GLN A 81 8.87 -4.11 -1.68
C GLN A 81 9.50 -3.00 -2.52
N SER A 82 10.83 -3.02 -2.72
CA SER A 82 11.55 -2.01 -3.51
C SER A 82 11.07 -1.98 -4.97
N GLU A 83 10.90 -3.15 -5.60
CA GLU A 83 10.38 -3.26 -6.97
C GLU A 83 8.95 -2.73 -7.09
N THR A 84 8.08 -3.12 -6.15
CA THR A 84 6.69 -2.66 -6.15
C THR A 84 6.59 -1.18 -5.86
N PHE A 85 7.39 -0.65 -4.94
CA PHE A 85 7.45 0.77 -4.65
C PHE A 85 7.88 1.58 -5.87
N GLN A 86 8.87 1.12 -6.64
CA GLN A 86 9.28 1.79 -7.88
C GLN A 86 8.12 1.85 -8.87
N ARG A 87 7.37 0.76 -9.04
CA ARG A 87 6.18 0.75 -9.93
C ARG A 87 5.08 1.72 -9.45
N VAL A 88 4.89 1.86 -8.13
CA VAL A 88 3.95 2.85 -7.57
C VAL A 88 4.43 4.26 -7.85
N ALA A 89 5.73 4.51 -7.64
CA ALA A 89 6.34 5.83 -7.89
C ALA A 89 6.21 6.24 -9.35
N ASP A 90 6.49 5.33 -10.29
CA ASP A 90 6.35 5.57 -11.72
C ASP A 90 4.90 5.95 -12.09
N ARG A 91 3.90 5.22 -11.56
CA ARG A 91 2.47 5.53 -11.77
C ARG A 91 2.04 6.85 -11.12
N ARG A 92 2.56 7.16 -9.93
CA ARG A 92 2.33 8.45 -9.28
C ARG A 92 2.87 9.61 -10.13
N ASP A 93 4.05 9.44 -10.70
CA ASP A 93 4.71 10.47 -11.51
C ASP A 93 3.94 10.73 -12.82
N GLU A 94 3.15 9.76 -13.31
CA GLU A 94 2.21 9.95 -14.42
C GLU A 94 1.04 10.89 -14.08
N LEU A 95 0.68 11.09 -12.81
CA LEU A 95 -0.40 12.01 -12.41
C LEU A 95 -0.06 13.47 -12.70
N ALA A 96 1.19 13.88 -12.52
CA ALA A 96 1.60 15.28 -12.65
C ALA A 96 1.38 15.88 -14.06
N PRO A 97 1.77 15.23 -15.18
CA PRO A 97 1.51 15.74 -16.52
C PRO A 97 0.01 15.80 -16.86
N GLN A 98 -0.81 14.86 -16.33
CA GLN A 98 -2.26 14.87 -16.53
C GLN A 98 -2.91 16.06 -15.83
N LEU A 99 -2.51 16.33 -14.58
CA LEU A 99 -2.96 17.50 -13.82
C LEU A 99 -2.51 18.81 -14.50
N ALA A 100 -1.29 18.87 -15.07
CA ALA A 100 -0.82 20.04 -15.82
C ALA A 100 -1.66 20.29 -17.08
N THR A 101 -2.07 19.24 -17.80
CA THR A 101 -2.96 19.35 -18.97
C THR A 101 -4.33 19.85 -18.56
N LEU A 102 -4.93 19.32 -17.51
CA LEU A 102 -6.23 19.78 -16.99
C LEU A 102 -6.15 21.22 -16.50
N ARG A 103 -5.06 21.64 -15.86
CA ARG A 103 -4.84 23.01 -15.41
C ARG A 103 -4.85 24.02 -16.54
N ALA A 104 -4.36 23.64 -17.72
CA ALA A 104 -4.39 24.51 -18.90
C ALA A 104 -5.81 24.67 -19.51
N LEU A 105 -6.74 23.78 -19.17
CA LEU A 105 -8.05 23.69 -19.82
C LEU A 105 -9.23 24.05 -18.89
N SER A 106 -9.02 24.04 -17.56
CA SER A 106 -10.09 24.10 -16.54
C SER A 106 -9.90 25.29 -15.58
N SER A 107 -10.89 25.53 -14.70
CA SER A 107 -10.84 26.61 -13.72
C SER A 107 -9.91 26.32 -12.54
N ASP A 108 -9.31 27.36 -11.96
CA ASP A 108 -8.34 27.23 -10.86
C ASP A 108 -8.92 26.54 -9.60
N ALA A 109 -10.22 26.71 -9.32
CA ALA A 109 -10.85 26.14 -8.13
C ALA A 109 -11.01 24.60 -8.23
N GLU A 110 -11.39 24.11 -9.40
CA GLU A 110 -11.56 22.68 -9.68
C GLU A 110 -10.22 21.96 -9.67
N ILE A 111 -9.20 22.58 -10.28
CA ILE A 111 -7.83 22.06 -10.31
C ILE A 111 -7.21 22.02 -8.91
N ALA A 112 -7.50 22.98 -8.03
CA ALA A 112 -7.01 22.99 -6.67
C ALA A 112 -7.44 21.72 -5.90
N THR A 113 -8.71 21.31 -6.06
CA THR A 113 -9.24 20.09 -5.42
C THR A 113 -8.57 18.82 -5.94
N LEU A 114 -8.39 18.71 -7.26
CA LEU A 114 -7.68 17.57 -7.86
C LEU A 114 -6.21 17.50 -7.45
N THR A 115 -5.55 18.65 -7.39
CA THR A 115 -4.15 18.74 -6.96
C THR A 115 -4.00 18.33 -5.49
N ALA A 116 -4.94 18.75 -4.63
CA ALA A 116 -4.95 18.34 -3.23
C ALA A 116 -5.12 16.82 -3.07
N ALA A 117 -6.09 16.23 -3.77
CA ALA A 117 -6.34 14.78 -3.73
C ALA A 117 -5.16 13.97 -4.29
N ALA A 118 -4.51 14.43 -5.36
CA ALA A 118 -3.32 13.78 -5.91
C ALA A 118 -2.11 13.91 -4.97
N SER A 119 -1.96 15.04 -4.26
CA SER A 119 -0.93 15.23 -3.25
C SER A 119 -1.15 14.32 -2.04
N GLU A 120 -2.40 14.17 -1.60
CA GLU A 120 -2.79 13.24 -0.53
C GLU A 120 -2.45 11.80 -0.91
N LEU A 121 -2.85 11.36 -2.12
CA LEU A 121 -2.50 10.03 -2.62
C LEU A 121 -0.97 9.82 -2.69
N SER A 122 -0.21 10.84 -3.10
CA SER A 122 1.26 10.78 -3.11
C SER A 122 1.87 10.64 -1.71
N GLY A 123 1.32 11.34 -0.71
CA GLY A 123 1.72 11.21 0.69
C GLY A 123 1.47 9.80 1.24
N MET A 124 0.35 9.18 0.84
CA MET A 124 0.03 7.81 1.22
C MET A 124 1.00 6.78 0.61
N VAL A 125 1.52 7.02 -0.60
CA VAL A 125 2.54 6.16 -1.22
C VAL A 125 3.81 6.12 -0.37
N GLU A 126 4.31 7.28 0.06
CA GLU A 126 5.51 7.37 0.90
C GLU A 126 5.27 6.78 2.30
N GLY A 127 4.11 7.07 2.91
CA GLY A 127 3.73 6.51 4.20
C GLY A 127 3.66 4.99 4.17
N MET A 128 2.97 4.41 3.19
CA MET A 128 2.87 2.98 2.98
C MET A 128 4.25 2.32 2.82
N ASN A 129 5.13 2.91 2.01
CA ASN A 129 6.47 2.38 1.81
C ASN A 129 7.24 2.27 3.13
N GLY A 130 7.23 3.33 3.95
CA GLY A 130 7.88 3.34 5.26
C GLY A 130 7.32 2.29 6.22
N VAL A 131 6.00 2.08 6.23
CA VAL A 131 5.36 1.06 7.07
C VAL A 131 5.73 -0.35 6.64
N VAL A 132 5.70 -0.63 5.32
CA VAL A 132 6.06 -1.95 4.80
C VAL A 132 7.54 -2.26 5.02
N GLU A 133 8.43 -1.30 4.83
CA GLU A 133 9.86 -1.45 5.13
C GLU A 133 10.07 -1.76 6.62
N ARG A 134 9.44 -1.02 7.52
CA ARG A 134 9.49 -1.27 8.97
C ARG A 134 8.96 -2.67 9.32
N ARG A 135 7.82 -3.08 8.77
CA ARG A 135 7.25 -4.43 8.95
C ARG A 135 8.23 -5.52 8.54
N LEU A 136 8.84 -5.40 7.36
CA LEU A 136 9.78 -6.39 6.84
C LEU A 136 11.08 -6.43 7.67
N SER A 137 11.56 -5.28 8.15
CA SER A 137 12.70 -5.20 9.06
C SER A 137 12.41 -5.90 10.37
N ILE A 138 11.27 -5.64 11.02
CA ILE A 138 10.83 -6.30 12.25
C ILE A 138 10.73 -7.82 12.06
N ARG A 139 10.11 -8.26 10.96
CA ARG A 139 9.98 -9.68 10.62
C ARG A 139 11.33 -10.36 10.46
N ASN A 140 12.28 -9.72 9.78
CA ASN A 140 13.63 -10.25 9.62
C ASN A 140 14.33 -10.34 10.97
N GLN A 141 14.28 -9.29 11.79
CA GLN A 141 14.86 -9.30 13.13
C GLN A 141 14.26 -10.44 13.99
N ARG A 142 12.94 -10.62 13.98
CA ARG A 142 12.27 -11.72 14.69
C ARG A 142 12.74 -13.09 14.21
N ARG A 143 12.87 -13.28 12.89
CA ARG A 143 13.39 -14.54 12.33
C ARG A 143 14.83 -14.82 12.73
N ASP A 144 15.68 -13.79 12.71
CA ASP A 144 17.07 -13.90 13.12
C ASP A 144 17.16 -14.24 14.62
N THR A 145 16.37 -13.59 15.48
CA THR A 145 16.28 -13.91 16.91
C THR A 145 15.81 -15.35 17.13
N THR A 146 14.79 -15.82 16.41
CA THR A 146 14.32 -17.22 16.48
C THR A 146 15.39 -18.21 16.03
N ASN A 147 16.20 -17.88 15.01
CA ASN A 147 17.30 -18.74 14.59
C ASN A 147 18.40 -18.81 15.66
N LEU A 148 18.76 -17.69 16.27
CA LEU A 148 19.70 -17.64 17.39
C LEU A 148 19.18 -18.45 18.60
N ALA A 149 17.88 -18.40 18.88
CA ALA A 149 17.25 -19.22 19.91
C ALA A 149 17.40 -20.73 19.62
N ARG A 150 17.24 -21.15 18.35
CA ARG A 150 17.50 -22.55 17.94
C ARG A 150 18.93 -22.97 18.16
N GLU A 151 19.90 -22.13 17.80
CA GLU A 151 21.35 -22.39 18.01
C GLU A 151 21.66 -22.47 19.52
N SER A 152 21.13 -21.54 20.31
CA SER A 152 21.28 -21.54 21.77
C SER A 152 20.71 -22.81 22.41
N ARG A 153 19.49 -23.23 21.95
CA ARG A 153 18.88 -24.51 22.41
C ARG A 153 19.74 -25.72 22.08
N VAL A 154 20.37 -25.77 20.89
CA VAL A 154 21.27 -26.88 20.53
C VAL A 154 22.48 -26.87 21.45
N SER A 155 23.08 -25.73 21.72
CA SER A 155 24.21 -25.57 22.63
C SER A 155 23.85 -25.99 24.08
N LEU A 156 22.65 -25.56 24.53
CA LEU A 156 22.11 -25.94 25.83
C LEU A 156 21.89 -27.46 25.94
N ALA A 157 21.31 -28.09 24.91
CA ALA A 157 21.10 -29.54 24.88
C ALA A 157 22.40 -30.32 24.97
N SER A 158 23.42 -29.90 24.19
CA SER A 158 24.74 -30.55 24.26
C SER A 158 25.41 -30.39 25.65
N GLY A 159 25.21 -29.23 26.28
CA GLY A 159 25.68 -29.03 27.65
C GLY A 159 24.98 -29.91 28.68
N ILE A 160 23.65 -30.08 28.52
CA ILE A 160 22.82 -30.96 29.38
C ILE A 160 23.22 -32.43 29.15
N GLU A 161 23.42 -32.87 27.90
CA GLU A 161 23.86 -34.22 27.57
C GLU A 161 25.22 -34.55 28.22
N ALA A 162 26.17 -33.62 28.14
CA ALA A 162 27.47 -33.77 28.81
C ALA A 162 27.35 -33.83 30.35
N ALA A 163 26.38 -33.09 30.92
CA ALA A 163 26.09 -33.15 32.33
C ALA A 163 25.44 -34.48 32.72
N LEU A 164 24.52 -35.02 31.90
CA LEU A 164 23.92 -36.35 32.12
C LEU A 164 24.92 -37.49 32.16
N ASP A 165 25.95 -37.45 31.31
CA ASP A 165 27.02 -38.46 31.29
C ASP A 165 27.89 -38.43 32.54
N ALA A 166 27.93 -37.29 33.27
CA ALA A 166 28.73 -37.08 34.47
C ALA A 166 27.91 -37.17 35.78
N SER A 167 26.57 -37.29 35.70
CA SER A 167 25.67 -37.10 36.82
C SER A 167 25.35 -38.36 37.60
N GLU A 168 25.06 -38.20 38.90
CA GLU A 168 24.47 -39.24 39.74
C GLU A 168 22.94 -39.38 39.49
N GLU A 169 22.34 -40.50 39.90
CA GLU A 169 20.96 -40.91 39.57
C GLU A 169 19.89 -39.84 39.95
N GLY A 170 20.17 -39.00 40.98
CA GLY A 170 19.26 -37.98 41.46
C GLY A 170 19.14 -36.74 40.56
N ASP A 171 20.16 -36.44 39.77
CA ASP A 171 20.22 -35.21 38.95
C ASP A 171 19.70 -35.43 37.53
N ILE A 172 19.58 -36.70 37.10
CA ILE A 172 19.09 -37.07 35.76
C ILE A 172 17.68 -36.54 35.49
N GLU A 173 16.79 -36.62 36.48
CA GLU A 173 15.41 -36.15 36.30
C GLU A 173 15.37 -34.63 36.07
N SER A 174 16.13 -33.83 36.84
CA SER A 174 16.18 -32.39 36.69
C SER A 174 16.77 -31.96 35.34
N LEU A 175 17.84 -32.65 34.87
CA LEU A 175 18.44 -32.41 33.58
C LEU A 175 17.48 -32.72 32.42
N LEU A 176 16.74 -33.85 32.50
CA LEU A 176 15.74 -34.18 31.48
C LEU A 176 14.57 -33.21 31.46
N ARG A 177 14.11 -32.72 32.64
CA ARG A 177 13.09 -31.69 32.75
C ARG A 177 13.57 -30.36 32.18
N ALA A 178 14.81 -29.95 32.44
CA ALA A 178 15.43 -28.77 31.84
C ALA A 178 15.46 -28.86 30.31
N LEU A 179 15.84 -30.04 29.78
CA LEU A 179 15.86 -30.27 28.32
C LEU A 179 14.43 -30.18 27.70
N LEU A 180 13.44 -30.74 28.41
CA LEU A 180 12.04 -30.66 27.98
C LEU A 180 11.55 -29.21 27.96
N ALA A 181 11.81 -28.44 29.02
CA ALA A 181 11.44 -27.04 29.12
C ALA A 181 12.11 -26.19 28.03
N ALA A 182 13.41 -26.41 27.74
CA ALA A 182 14.10 -25.75 26.62
C ALA A 182 13.48 -26.06 25.26
N ASN A 183 12.98 -27.28 25.06
CA ASN A 183 12.22 -27.63 23.83
C ASN A 183 10.88 -26.91 23.77
N GLN A 184 10.18 -26.78 24.91
CA GLN A 184 8.92 -26.06 24.97
C GLN A 184 9.10 -24.60 24.63
N LEU A 185 10.14 -23.91 25.13
CA LEU A 185 10.47 -22.54 24.75
C LEU A 185 10.59 -22.39 23.21
N LEU A 186 11.29 -23.30 22.56
CA LEU A 186 11.44 -23.24 21.11
C LEU A 186 10.11 -23.49 20.36
N ILE A 187 9.23 -24.33 20.90
CA ILE A 187 7.88 -24.54 20.36
C ILE A 187 7.12 -23.23 20.42
N GLN A 188 7.13 -22.51 21.55
CA GLN A 188 6.45 -21.22 21.69
C GLN A 188 7.00 -20.18 20.71
N TYR A 189 8.30 -20.10 20.50
CA TYR A 189 8.89 -19.21 19.50
C TYR A 189 8.43 -19.52 18.07
N ASN A 190 8.23 -20.78 17.73
CA ASN A 190 7.72 -21.16 16.39
C ASN A 190 6.20 -20.92 16.26
N GLU A 191 5.42 -21.07 17.33
CA GLU A 191 3.98 -20.79 17.31
C GLU A 191 3.66 -19.32 17.04
N LEU A 192 4.57 -18.40 17.36
CA LEU A 192 4.41 -16.97 17.05
C LEU A 192 4.27 -16.68 15.54
N ASP A 193 4.79 -17.56 14.66
CA ASP A 193 4.67 -17.36 13.22
C ASP A 193 3.22 -17.38 12.73
N ILE A 194 2.34 -18.08 13.43
CA ILE A 194 0.93 -18.23 13.07
C ILE A 194 -0.01 -17.36 13.91
N ALA A 195 0.47 -16.77 15.01
CA ALA A 195 -0.33 -15.89 15.86
C ALA A 195 -0.77 -14.65 15.05
N ALA A 196 -2.08 -14.43 14.97
CA ALA A 196 -2.69 -13.36 14.19
C ALA A 196 -3.21 -12.19 15.05
N THR A 197 -3.23 -12.35 16.37
CA THR A 197 -3.76 -11.36 17.33
C THR A 197 -2.85 -11.24 18.55
N ASP A 198 -2.90 -10.08 19.22
CA ASP A 198 -2.18 -9.85 20.48
C ASP A 198 -2.63 -10.85 21.57
N ALA A 199 -3.91 -11.21 21.61
CA ALA A 199 -4.43 -12.20 22.58
C ALA A 199 -3.82 -13.60 22.35
N GLU A 200 -3.59 -14.00 21.11
CA GLU A 200 -2.89 -15.26 20.80
C GLU A 200 -1.42 -15.19 21.20
N ILE A 201 -0.77 -14.03 20.97
CA ILE A 201 0.62 -13.80 21.40
C ILE A 201 0.71 -13.87 22.92
N ASP A 202 -0.19 -13.23 23.64
CA ASP A 202 -0.22 -13.25 25.11
C ASP A 202 -0.42 -14.67 25.64
N ALA A 203 -1.32 -15.45 25.04
CA ALA A 203 -1.52 -16.85 25.43
C ALA A 203 -0.30 -17.75 25.12
N ILE A 204 0.49 -17.44 24.09
CA ILE A 204 1.76 -18.12 23.82
C ILE A 204 2.81 -17.68 24.83
N TYR A 205 2.83 -16.38 25.19
CA TYR A 205 3.75 -15.83 26.19
C TYR A 205 3.54 -16.46 27.56
N ASP A 206 2.31 -16.67 28.00
CA ASP A 206 2.00 -17.35 29.27
C ASP A 206 2.64 -18.75 29.33
N ARG A 207 2.52 -19.52 28.21
CA ARG A 207 3.16 -20.85 28.13
C ARG A 207 4.67 -20.80 28.03
N TYR A 208 5.20 -19.74 27.43
CA TYR A 208 6.64 -19.46 27.41
C TYR A 208 7.16 -19.16 28.80
N ASP A 209 6.47 -18.30 29.57
CA ASP A 209 6.86 -17.92 30.93
C ASP A 209 6.87 -19.13 31.87
N ASP A 210 5.85 -20.00 31.78
CA ASP A 210 5.81 -21.29 32.49
C ASP A 210 7.03 -22.16 32.15
N ALA A 211 7.35 -22.32 30.85
CA ALA A 211 8.48 -23.14 30.41
C ALA A 211 9.84 -22.53 30.80
N ALA A 212 9.97 -21.20 30.79
CA ALA A 212 11.16 -20.48 31.25
C ALA A 212 11.37 -20.68 32.75
N GLY A 213 10.30 -20.58 33.54
CA GLY A 213 10.34 -20.86 34.98
C GLY A 213 10.71 -22.31 35.28
N GLU A 214 10.16 -23.28 34.54
CA GLU A 214 10.54 -24.70 34.70
C GLU A 214 12.01 -24.93 34.36
N LEU A 215 12.52 -24.31 33.31
CA LEU A 215 13.93 -24.40 32.93
C LEU A 215 14.83 -23.86 34.04
N ASP A 216 14.55 -22.67 34.55
CA ASP A 216 15.33 -22.02 35.62
C ASP A 216 15.31 -22.84 36.92
N ILE A 217 14.12 -23.31 37.35
CA ILE A 217 13.97 -24.14 38.55
C ILE A 217 14.76 -25.44 38.44
N ASN A 218 14.67 -26.17 37.33
CA ASN A 218 15.36 -27.45 37.17
C ASN A 218 16.89 -27.27 37.10
N LEU A 219 17.36 -26.18 36.50
CA LEU A 219 18.79 -25.85 36.50
C LEU A 219 19.28 -25.36 37.88
N ALA A 220 18.42 -24.72 38.67
CA ALA A 220 18.73 -24.32 40.02
C ALA A 220 18.87 -25.50 41.02
N LEU A 221 18.11 -26.58 40.78
CA LEU A 221 18.21 -27.80 41.59
C LEU A 221 19.53 -28.51 41.41
N LEU A 222 20.25 -28.28 40.30
CA LEU A 222 21.53 -28.86 39.96
C LEU A 222 22.72 -28.08 40.59
N GLU A 223 22.66 -27.75 41.89
CA GLU A 223 23.51 -26.80 42.61
C GLU A 223 25.02 -26.91 42.40
N ARG A 224 25.53 -28.03 41.94
CA ARG A 224 26.96 -28.28 41.74
C ARG A 224 27.39 -28.73 40.34
N GLU A 225 26.45 -29.23 39.54
CA GLU A 225 26.79 -30.00 38.32
C GLU A 225 26.35 -29.30 37.04
N ALA A 226 25.36 -28.37 37.08
CA ALA A 226 25.12 -27.53 35.96
C ALA A 226 26.32 -26.61 35.73
N SER A 227 27.09 -26.92 34.73
CA SER A 227 28.20 -26.08 34.29
C SER A 227 27.69 -24.63 34.17
N PRO A 228 28.45 -23.61 34.62
CA PRO A 228 28.10 -22.19 34.41
C PRO A 228 27.77 -21.89 32.96
N LEU A 229 28.29 -22.66 32.02
CA LEU A 229 28.00 -22.59 30.59
C LEU A 229 26.54 -22.98 30.29
N VAL A 230 26.01 -24.04 30.91
CA VAL A 230 24.63 -24.51 30.73
C VAL A 230 23.65 -23.43 31.20
N ARG A 231 23.91 -22.83 32.37
CA ARG A 231 23.10 -21.71 32.89
C ARG A 231 23.16 -20.51 31.94
N ALA A 232 24.34 -20.10 31.50
CA ALA A 232 24.47 -18.97 30.57
C ALA A 232 23.72 -19.21 29.24
N GLN A 233 23.72 -20.45 28.75
CA GLN A 233 22.95 -20.79 27.55
C GLN A 233 21.43 -20.79 27.78
N ALA A 234 20.97 -21.20 28.96
CA ALA A 234 19.55 -21.10 29.33
C ALA A 234 19.11 -19.64 29.46
N ASP A 235 19.89 -18.80 30.13
CA ASP A 235 19.61 -17.36 30.27
C ASP A 235 19.53 -16.66 28.89
N ILE A 236 20.42 -17.04 27.97
CA ILE A 236 20.40 -16.54 26.57
C ILE A 236 19.13 -17.02 25.86
N LEU A 237 18.76 -18.30 25.99
CA LEU A 237 17.57 -18.86 25.35
C LEU A 237 16.29 -18.18 25.86
N ILE A 238 16.17 -17.98 27.17
CA ILE A 238 15.06 -17.23 27.79
C ILE A 238 15.10 -15.77 27.33
N GLY A 239 16.25 -15.12 27.33
CA GLY A 239 16.39 -13.72 26.96
C GLY A 239 15.92 -13.37 25.54
N TYR A 240 15.82 -14.35 24.63
CA TYR A 240 15.25 -14.12 23.30
C TYR A 240 13.74 -13.90 23.30
N GLY A 241 13.02 -14.34 24.32
CA GLY A 241 11.60 -14.04 24.50
C GLY A 241 11.33 -12.66 25.10
N ASP A 242 12.26 -12.18 25.93
CA ASP A 242 12.03 -11.05 26.82
C ASP A 242 12.51 -9.70 26.27
N GLY A 243 11.90 -8.65 26.79
CA GLY A 243 12.28 -7.27 26.50
C GLY A 243 11.82 -6.76 25.15
N PRO A 244 12.15 -5.50 24.82
CA PRO A 244 11.61 -4.80 23.64
C PRO A 244 12.12 -5.37 22.30
N THR A 245 13.17 -6.17 22.31
CA THR A 245 13.72 -6.87 21.14
C THR A 245 13.43 -8.36 21.17
N GLY A 246 12.66 -8.83 22.15
CA GLY A 246 12.21 -10.22 22.27
C GLY A 246 11.21 -10.58 21.17
N VAL A 247 11.13 -11.85 20.85
CA VAL A 247 10.32 -12.33 19.70
C VAL A 247 8.83 -12.03 19.86
N PHE A 248 8.32 -11.95 21.11
CA PHE A 248 6.91 -11.63 21.39
C PHE A 248 6.59 -10.16 21.07
N GLU A 249 7.40 -9.22 21.56
CA GLU A 249 7.23 -7.80 21.26
C GLU A 249 7.47 -7.48 19.78
N LEU A 250 8.44 -8.15 19.15
CA LEU A 250 8.64 -8.04 17.71
C LEU A 250 7.40 -8.54 16.93
N ARG A 251 6.72 -9.61 17.40
CA ARG A 251 5.50 -10.08 16.73
C ARG A 251 4.35 -9.10 16.88
N LYS A 252 4.12 -8.53 18.06
CA LYS A 252 3.13 -7.47 18.26
C LYS A 252 3.41 -6.26 17.37
N ALA A 253 4.67 -5.82 17.31
CA ALA A 253 5.08 -4.72 16.44
C ALA A 253 4.88 -5.04 14.94
N GLU A 254 5.12 -6.28 14.52
CA GLU A 254 4.85 -6.74 13.15
C GLU A 254 3.34 -6.67 12.83
N LEU A 255 2.48 -7.15 13.73
CA LEU A 255 1.02 -7.09 13.57
C LEU A 255 0.50 -5.65 13.53
N ALA A 256 1.03 -4.78 14.39
CA ALA A 256 0.69 -3.35 14.36
C ALA A 256 1.08 -2.70 13.02
N ALA A 257 2.25 -3.02 12.47
CA ALA A 257 2.67 -2.53 11.16
C ALA A 257 1.81 -3.10 10.01
N ILE A 258 1.30 -4.33 10.12
CA ILE A 258 0.35 -4.89 9.16
C ILE A 258 -0.97 -4.10 9.19
N ALA A 259 -1.53 -3.85 10.37
CA ALA A 259 -2.76 -3.08 10.53
C ALA A 259 -2.61 -1.64 10.01
N GLU A 260 -1.46 -1.00 10.25
CA GLU A 260 -1.15 0.34 9.73
C GLU A 260 -1.06 0.34 8.19
N ALA A 261 -0.45 -0.68 7.58
CA ALA A 261 -0.39 -0.82 6.13
C ALA A 261 -1.79 -1.04 5.51
N GLU A 262 -2.66 -1.81 6.17
CA GLU A 262 -4.05 -2.00 5.74
C GLU A 262 -4.87 -0.70 5.81
N ALA A 263 -4.65 0.11 6.86
CA ALA A 263 -5.27 1.43 6.99
C ALA A 263 -4.82 2.36 5.84
N PHE A 264 -3.53 2.46 5.55
CA PHE A 264 -3.03 3.23 4.42
C PHE A 264 -3.61 2.75 3.08
N ALA A 265 -3.75 1.44 2.87
CA ALA A 265 -4.34 0.90 1.65
C ALA A 265 -5.84 1.27 1.53
N ALA A 266 -6.58 1.30 2.64
CA ALA A 266 -7.97 1.71 2.66
C ALA A 266 -8.14 3.22 2.37
N GLU A 267 -7.32 4.04 2.99
CA GLU A 267 -7.31 5.50 2.77
C GLU A 267 -6.91 5.83 1.32
N ALA A 268 -5.91 5.17 0.76
CA ALA A 268 -5.49 5.35 -0.62
C ALA A 268 -6.61 4.99 -1.63
N ARG A 269 -7.40 3.94 -1.35
CA ARG A 269 -8.58 3.62 -2.16
C ARG A 269 -9.63 4.74 -2.11
N LEU A 270 -9.86 5.29 -0.93
CA LEU A 270 -10.80 6.40 -0.75
C LEU A 270 -10.33 7.64 -1.50
N ALA A 271 -9.05 8.02 -1.36
CA ALA A 271 -8.46 9.15 -2.06
C ALA A 271 -8.51 8.98 -3.59
N ALA A 272 -8.17 7.79 -4.10
CA ALA A 272 -8.28 7.47 -5.52
C ALA A 272 -9.72 7.55 -6.02
N SER A 273 -10.70 7.02 -5.26
CA SER A 273 -12.12 7.10 -5.59
C SER A 273 -12.62 8.54 -5.59
N THR A 274 -12.17 9.36 -4.65
CA THR A 274 -12.51 10.79 -4.57
C THR A 274 -11.95 11.53 -5.78
N LEU A 275 -10.68 11.26 -6.14
CA LEU A 275 -10.06 11.83 -7.33
C LEU A 275 -10.85 11.47 -8.59
N VAL A 276 -11.21 10.21 -8.79
CA VAL A 276 -12.02 9.74 -9.92
C VAL A 276 -13.40 10.43 -9.95
N THR A 277 -14.04 10.60 -8.80
CA THR A 277 -15.34 11.27 -8.70
C THR A 277 -15.24 12.74 -9.11
N HIS A 278 -14.23 13.45 -8.62
CA HIS A 278 -14.00 14.84 -9.02
C HIS A 278 -13.66 14.95 -10.50
N VAL A 279 -12.83 14.08 -11.01
CA VAL A 279 -12.45 14.05 -12.43
C VAL A 279 -13.64 13.75 -13.34
N THR A 280 -14.54 12.86 -12.95
CA THR A 280 -15.76 12.57 -13.75
C THR A 280 -16.79 13.70 -13.71
N ALA A 281 -16.76 14.55 -12.71
CA ALA A 281 -17.62 15.75 -12.65
C ALA A 281 -17.21 16.84 -13.68
N PHE A 282 -16.02 16.74 -14.28
CA PHE A 282 -15.57 17.57 -15.39
C PHE A 282 -16.19 17.19 -16.75
N LYS A 283 -16.78 15.99 -16.89
CA LYS A 283 -17.48 15.55 -18.10
C LYS A 283 -18.89 16.12 -18.18
#